data_de77b85d73f3c4ae24d85d9fdce19bf3
#
_entry.id   de77b85d73f3c4ae24d85d9fdce19bf3
#
_cell.length_a   1.000
_cell.length_b   1.000
_cell.length_c   1.000
_cell.angle_alpha   90.00
_cell.angle_beta   90.00
_cell.angle_gamma   90.00
#
_symmetry.space_group_name_H-M   'P 1'
#
loop_
_entity.id
_entity.type
_entity.pdbx_description
1 polymer ?
#
loop_
_entity_poly.entity_id
_entity_poly.type
_entity_poly.pdbx_seq_one_letter_code
_entity_poly.pdbx_strand_id
1 'polypeptide(L)'
;PGYMKLLIVVDKLLTGFDAPSATYLYIDKKMRDHNLFQAICRVNRIDGEEKDYGYIIDYQDLFGAIKSAIEDYTSGAFEGYDADDIKGLLSNRLTECRKALEKALQAVYTMCEVIHPQTREGYFAYFVYAETTPVEDQQKECEENANKRATFYKLVSRLVRSYIDLANEMEPAGYTADETIDIKRQVDYFNNIKDEIKLKSGDALDLKYYDPVSYTHLRAHETK
;
A
#
# COMPACT_ATOMS: atom_id res chain seq x y z
N PRO A 1 -24.06 3.24 10.38
CA PRO A 1 -22.96 3.76 11.17
C PRO A 1 -21.80 4.09 10.24
N GLY A 2 -21.42 5.40 10.18
CA GLY A 2 -20.33 5.84 9.34
C GLY A 2 -19.01 5.24 9.85
N TYR A 3 -18.16 4.76 8.95
CA TYR A 3 -16.83 4.30 9.29
C TYR A 3 -15.97 5.51 9.67
N MET A 4 -15.35 5.45 10.85
CA MET A 4 -14.37 6.46 11.27
C MET A 4 -13.12 6.29 10.43
N LYS A 5 -12.76 7.33 9.64
CA LYS A 5 -11.59 7.28 8.75
C LYS A 5 -10.35 7.91 9.35
N LEU A 6 -10.50 8.79 10.31
CA LEU A 6 -9.41 9.51 10.97
C LEU A 6 -9.72 9.66 12.46
N LEU A 7 -8.73 9.33 13.30
CA LEU A 7 -8.77 9.55 14.74
C LEU A 7 -7.54 10.39 15.14
N ILE A 8 -7.78 11.57 15.70
CA ILE A 8 -6.72 12.45 16.22
C ILE A 8 -6.70 12.33 17.74
N VAL A 9 -5.54 12.01 18.30
CA VAL A 9 -5.37 11.81 19.75
C VAL A 9 -4.16 12.58 20.27
N VAL A 10 -4.25 13.01 21.52
CA VAL A 10 -3.13 13.63 22.27
C VAL A 10 -2.96 12.86 23.56
N ASP A 11 -1.90 12.05 23.64
CA ASP A 11 -1.52 11.22 24.81
C ASP A 11 -2.58 10.24 25.35
N LYS A 12 -3.72 10.10 24.69
CA LYS A 12 -4.76 9.16 25.06
C LYS A 12 -4.84 8.01 24.07
N LEU A 13 -5.51 6.92 24.49
CA LEU A 13 -5.73 5.73 23.67
C LEU A 13 -4.46 4.91 23.30
N LEU A 14 -3.30 5.25 23.86
CA LEU A 14 -2.10 4.41 23.71
C LEU A 14 -2.23 3.11 24.51
N THR A 15 -3.01 3.13 25.60
CA THR A 15 -3.34 1.97 26.41
C THR A 15 -4.82 1.65 26.33
N GLY A 16 -5.16 0.37 26.25
CA GLY A 16 -6.56 -0.10 26.31
C GLY A 16 -7.41 0.08 25.04
N PHE A 17 -6.97 0.86 24.06
CA PHE A 17 -7.67 1.02 22.79
C PHE A 17 -7.26 -0.07 21.80
N ASP A 18 -8.24 -0.76 21.25
CA ASP A 18 -8.03 -1.80 20.24
C ASP A 18 -8.66 -1.38 18.92
N ALA A 19 -7.84 -1.29 17.88
CA ALA A 19 -8.26 -0.92 16.53
C ALA A 19 -7.44 -1.72 15.50
N PRO A 20 -7.73 -3.01 15.29
CA PRO A 20 -7.00 -3.84 14.32
C PRO A 20 -7.03 -3.24 12.91
N SER A 21 -8.14 -2.62 12.52
CA SER A 21 -8.33 -1.97 11.22
C SER A 21 -7.54 -0.67 11.02
N ALA A 22 -6.91 -0.11 12.08
CA ALA A 22 -6.07 1.07 11.94
C ALA A 22 -4.80 0.72 11.16
N THR A 23 -4.65 1.28 9.95
CA THR A 23 -3.58 0.95 9.02
C THR A 23 -2.44 1.96 9.06
N TYR A 24 -2.74 3.24 9.31
CA TYR A 24 -1.77 4.33 9.30
C TYR A 24 -1.69 5.00 10.68
N LEU A 25 -0.47 5.21 11.16
CA LEU A 25 -0.16 5.99 12.35
C LEU A 25 0.71 7.19 11.96
N TYR A 26 0.15 8.39 12.11
CA TYR A 26 0.87 9.63 11.92
C TYR A 26 1.36 10.14 13.29
N ILE A 27 2.66 10.34 13.44
CA ILE A 27 3.26 10.79 14.69
C ILE A 27 3.83 12.20 14.48
N ASP A 28 3.15 13.19 15.07
CA ASP A 28 3.56 14.61 15.05
C ASP A 28 3.91 15.11 16.44
N LYS A 29 4.27 14.22 17.35
CA LYS A 29 4.71 14.54 18.72
C LYS A 29 5.95 13.74 19.08
N LYS A 30 6.89 14.37 19.75
CA LYS A 30 8.05 13.66 20.33
C LYS A 30 7.55 12.65 21.36
N MET A 31 7.69 11.39 21.04
CA MET A 31 7.38 10.26 21.92
C MET A 31 8.69 9.58 22.32
N ARG A 32 8.72 8.98 23.51
CA ARG A 32 9.89 8.28 24.00
C ARG A 32 9.51 6.86 24.40
N ASP A 33 10.43 5.97 24.18
CA ASP A 33 10.48 4.63 24.74
C ASP A 33 9.14 3.86 24.67
N HIS A 34 8.61 3.49 25.81
CA HIS A 34 7.44 2.65 25.97
C HIS A 34 6.18 3.19 25.25
N ASN A 35 5.95 4.51 25.24
CA ASN A 35 4.79 5.11 24.60
C ASN A 35 4.83 4.96 23.07
N LEU A 36 6.01 5.09 22.47
CA LEU A 36 6.19 4.91 21.05
C LEU A 36 5.97 3.44 20.64
N PHE A 37 6.55 2.51 21.39
CA PHE A 37 6.30 1.07 21.16
C PHE A 37 4.82 0.71 21.29
N GLN A 38 4.12 1.25 22.29
CA GLN A 38 2.69 1.03 22.42
C GLN A 38 1.90 1.56 21.23
N ALA A 39 2.23 2.75 20.71
CA ALA A 39 1.59 3.31 19.53
C ALA A 39 1.82 2.43 18.28
N ILE A 40 3.06 1.96 18.08
CA ILE A 40 3.44 1.06 16.98
C ILE A 40 2.64 -0.25 17.07
N CYS A 41 2.58 -0.88 18.23
CA CYS A 41 1.85 -2.12 18.42
C CYS A 41 0.34 -1.99 18.13
N ARG A 42 -0.24 -0.78 18.18
CA ARG A 42 -1.65 -0.58 17.88
C ARG A 42 -1.98 -0.76 16.40
N VAL A 43 -1.11 -0.28 15.53
CA VAL A 43 -1.31 -0.38 14.09
C VAL A 43 -0.66 -1.61 13.48
N ASN A 44 0.28 -2.25 14.17
CA ASN A 44 0.95 -3.45 13.71
C ASN A 44 0.18 -4.72 14.12
N ARG A 45 -1.12 -4.76 13.83
CA ARG A 45 -2.00 -5.91 14.03
C ARG A 45 -2.57 -6.36 12.71
N ILE A 46 -2.66 -7.66 12.53
CA ILE A 46 -3.31 -8.26 11.36
C ILE A 46 -4.81 -8.02 11.48
N ASP A 47 -5.45 -7.62 10.39
CA ASP A 47 -6.90 -7.46 10.29
C ASP A 47 -7.39 -8.00 8.95
N GLY A 48 -7.84 -9.25 8.95
CA GLY A 48 -8.28 -9.97 7.76
C GLY A 48 -7.17 -10.30 6.78
N GLU A 49 -7.54 -10.56 5.52
CA GLU A 49 -6.61 -10.89 4.44
C GLU A 49 -5.98 -9.64 3.77
N GLU A 50 -6.48 -8.45 4.08
CA GLU A 50 -6.08 -7.21 3.39
C GLU A 50 -5.05 -6.39 4.15
N LYS A 51 -4.77 -6.71 5.41
CA LYS A 51 -3.85 -5.97 6.25
C LYS A 51 -2.81 -6.88 6.90
N ASP A 52 -1.63 -6.91 6.32
CA ASP A 52 -0.49 -7.68 6.84
C ASP A 52 0.32 -6.89 7.89
N TYR A 53 0.33 -5.55 7.81
CA TYR A 53 1.10 -4.65 8.69
C TYR A 53 0.50 -3.24 8.77
N GLY A 54 1.00 -2.44 9.70
CA GLY A 54 0.66 -1.02 9.83
C GLY A 54 1.76 -0.11 9.31
N TYR A 55 1.37 1.05 8.79
CA TYR A 55 2.27 2.09 8.32
C TYR A 55 2.48 3.15 9.39
N ILE A 56 3.73 3.56 9.60
CA ILE A 56 4.07 4.64 10.53
C ILE A 56 4.67 5.78 9.73
N ILE A 57 4.09 6.96 9.88
CA ILE A 57 4.55 8.19 9.26
C ILE A 57 5.00 9.10 10.39
N ASP A 58 6.30 9.30 10.45
CA ASP A 58 6.96 10.03 11.54
C ASP A 58 7.41 11.40 11.05
N TYR A 59 6.84 12.45 11.63
CA TYR A 59 7.20 13.84 11.36
C TYR A 59 8.24 14.41 12.35
N GLN A 60 8.67 13.63 13.35
CA GLN A 60 9.54 14.07 14.43
C GLN A 60 10.92 13.39 14.42
N ASP A 61 11.22 12.61 13.37
CA ASP A 61 12.46 11.83 13.27
C ASP A 61 12.71 10.91 14.48
N LEU A 62 11.65 10.26 14.94
CA LEU A 62 11.71 9.36 16.10
C LEU A 62 12.44 8.07 15.79
N PHE A 63 12.54 7.68 14.51
CA PHE A 63 13.24 6.47 14.10
C PHE A 63 14.75 6.57 14.32
N GLY A 64 15.35 7.77 14.17
CA GLY A 64 16.73 8.03 14.59
C GLY A 64 16.91 7.81 16.09
N ALA A 65 15.96 8.29 16.90
CA ALA A 65 15.94 8.09 18.34
C ALA A 65 15.66 6.63 18.74
N ILE A 66 14.78 5.91 17.99
CA ILE A 66 14.54 4.47 18.22
C ILE A 66 15.79 3.67 17.90
N LYS A 67 16.49 3.96 16.81
CA LYS A 67 17.74 3.28 16.47
C LYS A 67 18.78 3.46 17.57
N SER A 68 18.95 4.67 18.07
CA SER A 68 19.85 4.96 19.20
C SER A 68 19.36 4.30 20.50
N ALA A 69 18.04 4.33 20.76
CA ALA A 69 17.48 3.69 21.96
C ALA A 69 17.58 2.15 21.89
N ILE A 70 17.42 1.56 20.72
CA ILE A 70 17.65 0.12 20.50
C ILE A 70 19.13 -0.22 20.67
N GLU A 71 20.04 0.62 20.15
CA GLU A 71 21.49 0.46 20.33
C GLU A 71 21.88 0.62 21.81
N ASP A 72 21.32 1.57 22.53
CA ASP A 72 21.53 1.78 23.98
C ASP A 72 20.89 0.66 24.83
N TYR A 73 19.73 0.16 24.43
CA TYR A 73 19.02 -0.93 25.14
C TYR A 73 19.67 -2.29 24.92
N THR A 74 20.23 -2.53 23.75
CA THR A 74 20.98 -3.77 23.45
C THR A 74 22.35 -3.79 24.09
N SER A 75 22.89 -2.65 24.50
CA SER A 75 24.16 -2.60 25.24
C SER A 75 24.08 -2.94 26.73
N GLY A 76 22.90 -3.13 27.33
CA GLY A 76 22.85 -3.40 28.77
C GLY A 76 21.56 -3.87 29.42
N ALA A 77 20.42 -4.01 28.76
CA ALA A 77 19.13 -4.26 29.43
C ALA A 77 18.29 -5.44 28.93
N PHE A 78 18.66 -6.10 27.85
CA PHE A 78 18.05 -7.35 27.43
C PHE A 78 19.05 -8.49 27.47
N GLU A 79 19.20 -9.12 28.62
CA GLU A 79 19.76 -10.48 28.70
C GLU A 79 18.86 -11.40 27.87
N GLY A 80 19.22 -11.62 26.61
CA GLY A 80 18.52 -12.58 25.74
C GLY A 80 18.34 -12.20 24.27
N TYR A 81 18.64 -10.97 23.84
CA TYR A 81 18.63 -10.58 22.43
C TYR A 81 19.97 -9.98 22.03
N ASP A 82 20.61 -10.58 21.03
CA ASP A 82 21.89 -10.12 20.51
C ASP A 82 21.68 -8.89 19.58
N ALA A 83 22.59 -7.90 19.63
CA ALA A 83 22.57 -6.75 18.73
C ALA A 83 22.63 -7.16 17.24
N ASP A 84 23.19 -8.33 16.95
CA ASP A 84 23.21 -8.91 15.62
C ASP A 84 21.84 -9.44 15.18
N ASP A 85 20.96 -9.88 16.11
CA ASP A 85 19.59 -10.28 15.81
C ASP A 85 18.75 -9.07 15.33
N ILE A 86 18.97 -7.89 15.90
CA ILE A 86 18.25 -6.66 15.50
C ILE A 86 18.78 -6.12 14.16
N LYS A 87 20.09 -6.16 13.93
CA LYS A 87 20.68 -5.86 12.64
C LYS A 87 20.21 -6.84 11.56
N GLY A 88 20.08 -8.11 11.94
CA GLY A 88 19.52 -9.17 11.09
C GLY A 88 18.06 -8.92 10.71
N LEU A 89 17.24 -8.42 11.63
CA LEU A 89 15.84 -8.07 11.37
C LEU A 89 15.70 -6.89 10.41
N LEU A 90 16.54 -5.84 10.54
CA LEU A 90 16.53 -4.69 9.64
C LEU A 90 17.08 -5.05 8.25
N SER A 91 18.15 -5.83 8.15
CA SER A 91 18.67 -6.31 6.88
C SER A 91 17.75 -7.32 6.20
N ASN A 92 17.09 -8.19 6.97
CA ASN A 92 16.05 -9.08 6.47
C ASN A 92 14.86 -8.30 5.91
N ARG A 93 14.42 -7.20 6.54
CA ARG A 93 13.30 -6.39 6.04
C ARG A 93 13.54 -5.90 4.62
N LEU A 94 14.66 -5.26 4.36
CA LEU A 94 14.98 -4.75 3.01
C LEU A 94 15.07 -5.89 1.98
N THR A 95 15.68 -7.00 2.35
CA THR A 95 15.77 -8.18 1.50
C THR A 95 14.39 -8.77 1.21
N GLU A 96 13.52 -8.87 2.20
CA GLU A 96 12.16 -9.39 2.02
C GLU A 96 11.28 -8.42 1.22
N CYS A 97 11.38 -7.10 1.47
CA CYS A 97 10.69 -6.09 0.66
C CYS A 97 11.16 -6.12 -0.80
N ARG A 98 12.47 -6.29 -1.05
CA ARG A 98 13.02 -6.47 -2.39
C ARG A 98 12.43 -7.69 -3.09
N LYS A 99 12.46 -8.85 -2.43
CA LYS A 99 11.85 -10.09 -2.97
C LYS A 99 10.35 -9.93 -3.23
N ALA A 100 9.63 -9.24 -2.34
CA ALA A 100 8.20 -8.98 -2.50
C ALA A 100 7.92 -8.10 -3.73
N LEU A 101 8.72 -7.05 -3.95
CA LEU A 101 8.63 -6.18 -5.11
C LEU A 101 8.93 -6.94 -6.41
N GLU A 102 10.03 -7.68 -6.45
CA GLU A 102 10.43 -8.49 -7.61
C GLU A 102 9.35 -9.53 -7.95
N LYS A 103 8.83 -10.22 -6.93
CA LYS A 103 7.75 -11.21 -7.09
C LYS A 103 6.44 -10.56 -7.58
N ALA A 104 6.09 -9.39 -7.05
CA ALA A 104 4.88 -8.68 -7.47
C ALA A 104 5.00 -8.21 -8.93
N LEU A 105 6.15 -7.69 -9.32
CA LEU A 105 6.44 -7.29 -10.70
C LEU A 105 6.37 -8.47 -11.66
N GLN A 106 7.03 -9.57 -11.30
CA GLN A 106 6.99 -10.81 -12.09
C GLN A 106 5.55 -11.35 -12.27
N ALA A 107 4.73 -11.28 -11.22
CA ALA A 107 3.34 -11.75 -11.28
C ALA A 107 2.49 -10.93 -12.27
N VAL A 108 2.69 -9.60 -12.30
CA VAL A 108 2.02 -8.74 -13.28
C VAL A 108 2.49 -9.06 -14.70
N TYR A 109 3.79 -9.22 -14.92
CA TYR A 109 4.34 -9.59 -16.22
C TYR A 109 3.81 -10.93 -16.71
N THR A 110 3.83 -11.95 -15.85
CA THR A 110 3.31 -13.29 -16.20
C THR A 110 1.84 -13.24 -16.62
N MET A 111 1.02 -12.45 -15.93
CA MET A 111 -0.38 -12.27 -16.32
C MET A 111 -0.54 -11.56 -17.66
N CYS A 112 0.36 -10.61 -17.96
CA CYS A 112 0.29 -9.81 -19.18
C CYS A 112 1.04 -10.44 -20.36
N GLU A 113 1.76 -11.55 -20.17
CA GLU A 113 2.54 -12.23 -21.21
C GLU A 113 1.70 -12.68 -22.39
N VAL A 114 0.46 -13.06 -22.14
CA VAL A 114 -0.49 -13.52 -23.16
C VAL A 114 -1.10 -12.38 -24.00
N ILE A 115 -0.83 -11.12 -23.65
CA ILE A 115 -1.42 -9.95 -24.31
C ILE A 115 -0.51 -9.54 -25.47
N HIS A 116 -1.02 -9.64 -26.69
CA HIS A 116 -0.31 -9.22 -27.90
C HIS A 116 -1.24 -8.42 -28.83
N PRO A 117 -0.81 -7.22 -29.27
CA PRO A 117 0.39 -6.48 -28.86
C PRO A 117 0.23 -5.94 -27.44
N GLN A 118 1.36 -5.71 -26.73
CA GLN A 118 1.38 -5.09 -25.41
C GLN A 118 1.19 -3.58 -25.54
N THR A 119 0.10 -3.17 -26.16
CA THR A 119 -0.35 -1.80 -26.33
C THR A 119 -1.61 -1.56 -25.49
N ARG A 120 -1.98 -0.31 -25.32
CA ARG A 120 -3.21 0.08 -24.63
C ARG A 120 -4.44 -0.66 -25.17
N GLU A 121 -4.55 -0.73 -26.49
CA GLU A 121 -5.64 -1.41 -27.19
C GLU A 121 -5.63 -2.92 -26.91
N GLY A 122 -4.44 -3.54 -26.87
CA GLY A 122 -4.29 -4.95 -26.52
C GLY A 122 -4.73 -5.26 -25.09
N TYR A 123 -4.39 -4.39 -24.13
CA TYR A 123 -4.89 -4.52 -22.76
C TYR A 123 -6.41 -4.37 -22.69
N PHE A 124 -6.99 -3.42 -23.42
CA PHE A 124 -8.44 -3.23 -23.45
C PHE A 124 -9.15 -4.43 -24.07
N ALA A 125 -8.62 -4.96 -25.18
CA ALA A 125 -9.18 -6.15 -25.81
C ALA A 125 -9.15 -7.37 -24.88
N TYR A 126 -8.10 -7.54 -24.11
CA TYR A 126 -7.96 -8.69 -23.21
C TYR A 126 -8.79 -8.57 -21.92
N PHE A 127 -8.87 -7.37 -21.34
CA PHE A 127 -9.50 -7.16 -20.04
C PHE A 127 -10.93 -6.62 -20.11
N VAL A 128 -11.31 -5.97 -21.20
CA VAL A 128 -12.64 -5.35 -21.32
C VAL A 128 -13.35 -5.89 -22.54
N TYR A 129 -13.10 -5.33 -23.70
CA TYR A 129 -13.56 -5.78 -25.02
C TYR A 129 -12.70 -5.15 -26.12
N ALA A 130 -12.61 -5.82 -27.27
CA ALA A 130 -11.88 -5.28 -28.42
C ALA A 130 -12.65 -4.12 -29.08
N GLU A 131 -11.93 -3.21 -29.73
CA GLU A 131 -12.57 -2.10 -30.46
C GLU A 131 -13.44 -2.59 -31.63
N THR A 132 -13.14 -3.79 -32.15
CA THR A 132 -13.90 -4.44 -33.21
C THR A 132 -15.17 -5.16 -32.71
N THR A 133 -15.36 -5.26 -31.40
CA THR A 133 -16.52 -5.92 -30.81
C THR A 133 -17.79 -5.10 -31.06
N PRO A 134 -18.85 -5.71 -31.66
CA PRO A 134 -20.12 -5.03 -31.85
C PRO A 134 -20.69 -4.47 -30.54
N VAL A 135 -21.34 -3.31 -30.62
CA VAL A 135 -21.86 -2.60 -29.44
C VAL A 135 -22.79 -3.47 -28.58
N GLU A 136 -23.58 -4.33 -29.24
CA GLU A 136 -24.50 -5.25 -28.60
C GLU A 136 -23.80 -6.36 -27.79
N ASP A 137 -22.55 -6.71 -28.13
CA ASP A 137 -21.76 -7.74 -27.47
C ASP A 137 -20.76 -7.18 -26.43
N GLN A 138 -20.47 -5.89 -26.45
CA GLN A 138 -19.45 -5.27 -25.57
C GLN A 138 -19.73 -5.48 -24.09
N GLN A 139 -20.97 -5.37 -23.67
CA GLN A 139 -21.32 -5.56 -22.26
C GLN A 139 -21.09 -7.01 -21.83
N LYS A 140 -21.48 -7.96 -22.66
CA LYS A 140 -21.31 -9.39 -22.39
C LYS A 140 -19.82 -9.75 -22.29
N GLU A 141 -19.01 -9.31 -23.25
CA GLU A 141 -17.56 -9.55 -23.24
C GLU A 141 -16.89 -8.90 -22.01
N CYS A 142 -17.31 -7.70 -21.66
CA CYS A 142 -16.85 -7.02 -20.45
C CYS A 142 -17.17 -7.81 -19.18
N GLU A 143 -18.38 -8.36 -19.05
CA GLU A 143 -18.78 -9.21 -17.92
C GLU A 143 -17.99 -10.51 -17.87
N GLU A 144 -17.77 -11.18 -19.01
CA GLU A 144 -16.96 -12.40 -19.09
C GLU A 144 -15.52 -12.18 -18.65
N ASN A 145 -14.97 -11.00 -18.88
CA ASN A 145 -13.60 -10.62 -18.48
C ASN A 145 -13.47 -10.09 -17.04
N ALA A 146 -14.56 -9.99 -16.27
CA ALA A 146 -14.57 -9.42 -14.92
C ALA A 146 -13.55 -10.08 -13.97
N ASN A 147 -13.45 -11.42 -14.00
CA ASN A 147 -12.51 -12.16 -13.16
C ASN A 147 -11.05 -11.88 -13.52
N LYS A 148 -10.73 -11.70 -14.81
CA LYS A 148 -9.39 -11.33 -15.27
C LYS A 148 -9.03 -9.94 -14.75
N ARG A 149 -9.96 -8.97 -14.83
CA ARG A 149 -9.77 -7.61 -14.32
C ARG A 149 -9.55 -7.61 -12.82
N ALA A 150 -10.39 -8.32 -12.05
CA ALA A 150 -10.26 -8.40 -10.60
C ALA A 150 -8.87 -8.93 -10.19
N THR A 151 -8.38 -9.96 -10.89
CA THR A 151 -7.05 -10.51 -10.65
C THR A 151 -5.96 -9.49 -11.00
N PHE A 152 -6.06 -8.84 -12.15
CA PHE A 152 -5.11 -7.80 -12.56
C PHE A 152 -5.05 -6.63 -11.56
N TYR A 153 -6.21 -6.17 -11.09
CA TYR A 153 -6.28 -5.08 -10.10
C TYR A 153 -5.59 -5.46 -8.79
N LYS A 154 -5.78 -6.70 -8.31
CA LYS A 154 -5.09 -7.20 -7.11
C LYS A 154 -3.57 -7.24 -7.30
N LEU A 155 -3.10 -7.77 -8.44
CA LEU A 155 -1.67 -7.87 -8.74
C LEU A 155 -1.01 -6.49 -8.84
N VAL A 156 -1.63 -5.55 -9.57
CA VAL A 156 -1.08 -4.19 -9.69
C VAL A 156 -1.14 -3.45 -8.36
N SER A 157 -2.21 -3.59 -7.58
CA SER A 157 -2.30 -2.98 -6.26
C SER A 157 -1.21 -3.52 -5.32
N ARG A 158 -0.93 -4.82 -5.37
CA ARG A 158 0.18 -5.42 -4.63
C ARG A 158 1.53 -4.90 -5.09
N LEU A 159 1.74 -4.74 -6.40
CA LEU A 159 2.96 -4.17 -6.96
C LEU A 159 3.19 -2.74 -6.46
N VAL A 160 2.16 -1.90 -6.52
CA VAL A 160 2.22 -0.50 -6.04
C VAL A 160 2.57 -0.46 -4.54
N ARG A 161 1.93 -1.30 -3.72
CA ARG A 161 2.24 -1.40 -2.28
C ARG A 161 3.69 -1.80 -2.05
N SER A 162 4.15 -2.90 -2.68
CA SER A 162 5.53 -3.37 -2.52
C SER A 162 6.56 -2.33 -2.98
N TYR A 163 6.24 -1.51 -3.98
CA TYR A 163 7.08 -0.40 -4.40
C TYR A 163 7.11 0.73 -3.35
N ILE A 164 5.95 1.12 -2.81
CA ILE A 164 5.86 2.16 -1.77
C ILE A 164 6.66 1.78 -0.53
N ASP A 165 6.63 0.51 -0.13
CA ASP A 165 7.36 0.00 1.03
C ASP A 165 8.88 0.15 0.90
N LEU A 166 9.38 0.27 -0.34
CA LEU A 166 10.80 0.33 -0.65
C LEU A 166 11.25 1.64 -1.31
N ALA A 167 10.31 2.50 -1.73
CA ALA A 167 10.56 3.65 -2.60
C ALA A 167 11.66 4.60 -2.09
N ASN A 168 11.77 4.79 -0.77
CA ASN A 168 12.79 5.64 -0.14
C ASN A 168 14.08 4.88 0.24
N GLU A 169 14.11 3.57 0.05
CA GLU A 169 15.20 2.69 0.48
C GLU A 169 15.68 1.76 -0.65
N MET A 170 15.44 2.14 -1.90
CA MET A 170 15.79 1.33 -3.07
C MET A 170 17.29 1.04 -3.14
N GLU A 171 18.13 2.06 -2.95
CA GLU A 171 19.59 1.91 -2.95
C GLU A 171 20.08 1.04 -1.77
N PRO A 172 19.67 1.26 -0.51
CA PRO A 172 19.98 0.34 0.60
C PRO A 172 19.49 -1.10 0.38
N ALA A 173 18.40 -1.30 -0.37
CA ALA A 173 17.90 -2.61 -0.75
C ALA A 173 18.72 -3.27 -1.89
N GLY A 174 19.72 -2.56 -2.42
CA GLY A 174 20.66 -3.06 -3.43
C GLY A 174 20.22 -2.82 -4.88
N TYR A 175 19.34 -1.87 -5.14
CA TYR A 175 19.03 -1.41 -6.49
C TYR A 175 19.94 -0.27 -6.92
N THR A 176 20.33 -0.26 -8.18
CA THR A 176 21.03 0.87 -8.80
C THR A 176 20.06 2.01 -9.11
N ALA A 177 20.59 3.20 -9.38
CA ALA A 177 19.78 4.35 -9.78
C ALA A 177 18.96 4.07 -11.06
N ASP A 178 19.57 3.41 -12.04
CA ASP A 178 18.89 3.07 -13.30
C ASP A 178 17.77 2.04 -13.09
N GLU A 179 18.00 1.00 -12.29
CA GLU A 179 16.98 0.02 -11.92
C GLU A 179 15.84 0.67 -11.16
N THR A 180 16.12 1.61 -10.27
CA THR A 180 15.11 2.36 -9.52
C THR A 180 14.20 3.16 -10.45
N ILE A 181 14.77 3.86 -11.43
CA ILE A 181 14.03 4.60 -12.45
C ILE A 181 13.17 3.66 -13.30
N ASP A 182 13.74 2.54 -13.73
CA ASP A 182 13.02 1.56 -14.55
C ASP A 182 11.85 0.92 -13.77
N ILE A 183 12.06 0.50 -12.55
CA ILE A 183 11.02 -0.08 -11.69
C ILE A 183 9.89 0.94 -11.48
N LYS A 184 10.23 2.18 -11.14
CA LYS A 184 9.23 3.24 -11.01
C LYS A 184 8.40 3.41 -12.26
N ARG A 185 9.02 3.47 -13.44
CA ARG A 185 8.34 3.60 -14.73
C ARG A 185 7.39 2.43 -14.99
N GLN A 186 7.80 1.22 -14.65
CA GLN A 186 6.97 0.02 -14.81
C GLN A 186 5.77 0.05 -13.85
N VAL A 187 5.98 0.43 -12.59
CA VAL A 187 4.90 0.58 -11.59
C VAL A 187 3.89 1.63 -12.04
N ASP A 188 4.36 2.80 -12.45
CA ASP A 188 3.52 3.88 -12.95
C ASP A 188 2.74 3.45 -14.20
N TYR A 189 3.38 2.73 -15.12
CA TYR A 189 2.76 2.20 -16.32
C TYR A 189 1.59 1.25 -16.01
N PHE A 190 1.82 0.23 -15.19
CA PHE A 190 0.78 -0.74 -14.85
C PHE A 190 -0.34 -0.12 -14.02
N ASN A 191 -0.01 0.84 -13.14
CA ASN A 191 -1.02 1.55 -12.38
C ASN A 191 -1.92 2.39 -13.29
N ASN A 192 -1.35 3.10 -14.27
CA ASN A 192 -2.12 3.87 -15.25
C ASN A 192 -3.00 2.96 -16.12
N ILE A 193 -2.46 1.84 -16.63
CA ILE A 193 -3.25 0.85 -17.38
C ILE A 193 -4.42 0.31 -16.55
N LYS A 194 -4.18 0.00 -15.27
CA LYS A 194 -5.24 -0.45 -14.35
C LYS A 194 -6.36 0.59 -14.24
N ASP A 195 -6.02 1.86 -14.08
CA ASP A 195 -6.99 2.94 -13.92
C ASP A 195 -7.77 3.20 -15.22
N GLU A 196 -7.12 3.09 -16.37
CA GLU A 196 -7.77 3.17 -17.67
C GLU A 196 -8.72 1.99 -17.95
N ILE A 197 -8.33 0.77 -17.55
CA ILE A 197 -9.20 -0.42 -17.64
C ILE A 197 -10.43 -0.23 -16.76
N LYS A 198 -10.25 0.23 -15.51
CA LYS A 198 -11.37 0.53 -14.61
C LYS A 198 -12.34 1.56 -15.21
N LEU A 199 -11.81 2.59 -15.81
CA LEU A 199 -12.62 3.62 -16.46
C LEU A 199 -13.41 3.06 -17.65
N LYS A 200 -12.78 2.27 -18.51
CA LYS A 200 -13.40 1.70 -19.70
C LYS A 200 -14.43 0.60 -19.35
N SER A 201 -14.18 -0.20 -18.33
CA SER A 201 -15.09 -1.27 -17.89
C SER A 201 -16.26 -0.77 -17.02
N GLY A 202 -16.18 0.47 -16.50
CA GLY A 202 -17.13 0.97 -15.52
C GLY A 202 -16.87 0.50 -14.09
N ASP A 203 -15.82 -0.29 -13.83
CA ASP A 203 -15.45 -0.77 -12.49
C ASP A 203 -14.98 0.37 -11.57
N ALA A 204 -14.68 1.56 -12.14
CA ALA A 204 -14.33 2.76 -11.37
C ALA A 204 -15.51 3.37 -10.61
N LEU A 205 -16.72 3.00 -11.00
CA LEU A 205 -17.96 3.48 -10.39
C LEU A 205 -18.34 2.59 -9.20
N ASP A 206 -17.50 2.54 -8.18
CA ASP A 206 -17.97 2.08 -6.88
C ASP A 206 -18.83 3.20 -6.27
N LEU A 207 -20.14 3.17 -6.61
CA LEU A 207 -21.16 4.12 -6.17
C LEU A 207 -21.27 4.24 -4.64
N LYS A 208 -20.62 3.36 -3.88
CA LYS A 208 -20.50 3.49 -2.43
C LYS A 208 -19.60 4.65 -1.99
N TYR A 209 -18.77 5.19 -2.88
CA TYR A 209 -17.95 6.38 -2.60
C TYR A 209 -18.67 7.70 -2.89
N TYR A 210 -19.76 7.67 -3.63
CA TYR A 210 -20.61 8.84 -3.89
C TYR A 210 -21.89 8.79 -3.06
N ASP A 211 -21.74 8.68 -1.73
CA ASP A 211 -22.85 8.96 -0.84
C ASP A 211 -22.99 10.50 -0.76
N PRO A 212 -24.11 11.09 -1.26
CA PRO A 212 -24.30 12.55 -1.26
C PRO A 212 -24.27 13.17 0.13
N VAL A 213 -24.32 12.37 1.17
CA VAL A 213 -24.25 12.83 2.58
C VAL A 213 -22.87 13.37 2.95
N SER A 214 -21.79 12.99 2.24
CA SER A 214 -20.45 13.53 2.54
C SER A 214 -20.23 14.95 2.04
N TYR A 215 -21.04 15.44 1.10
CA TYR A 215 -20.94 16.79 0.54
C TYR A 215 -21.68 17.86 1.34
N THR A 216 -22.67 17.50 2.13
CA THR A 216 -23.47 18.46 2.91
C THR A 216 -22.78 18.95 4.16
N HIS A 217 -21.84 18.21 4.73
CA HIS A 217 -21.11 18.63 5.94
C HIS A 217 -19.95 19.61 5.68
N LEU A 218 -19.42 19.68 4.46
CA LEU A 218 -18.36 20.64 4.11
C LEU A 218 -18.88 22.06 3.80
N ARG A 219 -20.18 22.20 3.48
CA ARG A 219 -20.80 23.52 3.23
C ARG A 219 -21.33 24.26 4.45
N ALA A 220 -21.44 23.58 5.59
CA ALA A 220 -22.01 24.18 6.82
C ALA A 220 -21.00 25.00 7.64
N HIS A 221 -19.70 24.99 7.30
CA HIS A 221 -18.66 25.72 8.01
C HIS A 221 -18.13 26.98 7.31
N GLU A 222 -18.63 27.31 6.13
CA GLU A 222 -18.20 28.54 5.40
C GLU A 222 -19.14 29.75 5.56
N THR A 223 -20.12 29.67 6.42
CA THR A 223 -21.01 30.82 6.71
C THR A 223 -21.10 31.07 8.20
N LYS A 224 -20.03 31.63 8.79
CA LYS A 224 -20.13 32.62 9.91
C LYS A 224 -18.86 33.42 10.02
#